data_7be1c4d086fb010f097baf772b65d63e
#
_entry.id   7be1c4d086fb010f097baf772b65d63e
#
_cell.length_a   1.000
_cell.length_b   1.000
_cell.length_c   1.000
_cell.angle_alpha   90.00
_cell.angle_beta   90.00
_cell.angle_gamma   90.00
#
_symmetry.space_group_name_H-M   'P 1'
#
loop_
_entity.id
_entity.type
_entity.pdbx_description
1 polymer ?
#
loop_
_entity_poly.entity_id
_entity_poly.type
_entity_poly.pdbx_seq_one_letter_code
_entity_poly.pdbx_strand_id
1 'polypeptide(L)'
;YSDELHDFSRLSKQLSSVLDEKGNIKDTASVKLSGLRTGILVARNRVKDKLSDLLHDPNNQKYFQDALVTMREDRYVIPIKQEYRLNFPGIVHDQSSSGATLFIEPMAVVNLNNDIKKYVLEEKAEVERILRTLTSHVGAEADHILESLAVVAQVDLISAKALYAEALGARRPMMVLDHHLRIVKGRHPLLEQESIVPLDIELGQDFTTLLITGPNTGGKTVALKTVGLFALMAQAGLFLPAEEAIFPVFSGVYADIGDEQSIEQSLSTFSGHMKNMISIIREATDRDLVLVDEVCVGTDPTEGAALAMAMIEHFYKAHVLTIMTTHYSELKTFAYEHEGMQNASVEFDPETLRPTYRLLMGVPGSSNAFYISRRLGLPEDILDEARTFINERHSNMERVLQNLEGERREYESRKDEIETLRRETEILRNQLKAEKTRIEKSRNDILRKAREDADELYRNARRESQGILKELRAQQNLVESAKVERLAEMSRKALSKNFSISGRTEPEGQGLTSGNAAVGKVVFVKTLGQEGK
;
A
#
# COMPACT_ATOMS: atom_id res chain seq x y z
N TYR A 1 16.20 -14.96 -1.09
CA TYR A 1 16.83 -13.62 -0.99
C TYR A 1 17.94 -13.59 0.07
N SER A 2 17.75 -14.13 1.28
CA SER A 2 18.78 -14.10 2.33
C SER A 2 20.07 -14.85 1.91
N ASP A 3 19.92 -15.95 1.18
CA ASP A 3 21.04 -16.80 0.75
C ASP A 3 21.79 -16.22 -0.45
N GLU A 4 21.23 -15.21 -1.11
CA GLU A 4 21.81 -14.52 -2.27
C GLU A 4 22.52 -13.20 -1.88
N LEU A 5 22.47 -12.82 -0.59
CA LEU A 5 23.17 -11.64 -0.09
C LEU A 5 24.58 -12.03 0.37
N HIS A 6 25.57 -11.31 -0.15
CA HIS A 6 26.97 -11.50 0.20
C HIS A 6 27.39 -10.64 1.38
N ASP A 7 28.33 -11.14 2.21
CA ASP A 7 28.90 -10.39 3.35
C ASP A 7 30.11 -9.57 2.90
N PHE A 8 29.96 -8.25 2.91
CA PHE A 8 31.03 -7.29 2.60
C PHE A 8 31.71 -6.70 3.84
N SER A 9 31.57 -7.30 5.03
CA SER A 9 32.14 -6.79 6.28
C SER A 9 33.66 -6.60 6.20
N ARG A 10 34.37 -7.48 5.49
CA ARG A 10 35.81 -7.38 5.26
C ARG A 10 36.16 -6.19 4.38
N LEU A 11 35.48 -6.05 3.24
CA LEU A 11 35.67 -4.94 2.29
C LEU A 11 35.35 -3.61 2.96
N SER A 12 34.23 -3.53 3.67
CA SER A 12 33.80 -2.35 4.43
C SER A 12 34.86 -1.91 5.46
N LYS A 13 35.43 -2.86 6.23
CA LYS A 13 36.50 -2.57 7.19
C LYS A 13 37.78 -2.08 6.49
N GLN A 14 38.15 -2.64 5.35
CA GLN A 14 39.29 -2.18 4.56
C GLN A 14 39.09 -0.74 4.07
N LEU A 15 37.93 -0.44 3.50
CA LEU A 15 37.60 0.92 3.04
C LEU A 15 37.58 1.91 4.20
N SER A 16 36.92 1.57 5.29
CA SER A 16 36.80 2.44 6.49
C SER A 16 38.13 2.66 7.21
N SER A 17 39.10 1.75 7.07
CA SER A 17 40.45 1.94 7.63
C SER A 17 41.26 2.99 6.86
N VAL A 18 40.95 3.21 5.58
CA VAL A 18 41.69 4.08 4.67
C VAL A 18 40.97 5.40 4.41
N LEU A 19 39.62 5.37 4.29
CA LEU A 19 38.79 6.52 3.96
C LEU A 19 38.09 7.05 5.22
N ASP A 20 37.92 8.38 5.28
CA ASP A 20 37.06 9.03 6.27
C ASP A 20 35.60 9.09 5.79
N GLU A 21 34.68 9.62 6.63
CA GLU A 21 33.26 9.76 6.30
C GLU A 21 32.98 10.71 5.11
N LYS A 22 33.95 11.56 4.77
CA LYS A 22 33.87 12.52 3.64
C LYS A 22 34.52 11.98 2.37
N GLY A 23 35.05 10.76 2.40
CA GLY A 23 35.73 10.13 1.27
C GLY A 23 37.21 10.55 1.13
N ASN A 24 37.80 11.29 2.06
CA ASN A 24 39.22 11.63 2.01
C ASN A 24 40.07 10.47 2.57
N ILE A 25 41.31 10.37 2.05
CA ILE A 25 42.28 9.39 2.55
C ILE A 25 42.84 9.84 3.89
N LYS A 26 42.69 8.99 4.90
CA LYS A 26 43.23 9.21 6.24
C LYS A 26 44.77 9.27 6.24
N ASP A 27 45.35 10.07 7.13
CA ASP A 27 46.80 10.10 7.30
C ASP A 27 47.37 8.73 7.72
N THR A 28 46.56 7.96 8.41
CA THR A 28 46.89 6.59 8.87
C THR A 28 46.76 5.52 7.81
N ALA A 29 46.31 5.86 6.60
CA ALA A 29 46.07 4.90 5.51
C ALA A 29 47.35 4.13 5.10
N SER A 30 48.52 4.73 5.20
CA SER A 30 49.83 4.03 5.15
C SER A 30 50.88 4.77 5.97
N VAL A 31 51.85 4.05 6.47
CA VAL A 31 53.03 4.63 7.19
C VAL A 31 53.77 5.63 6.30
N LYS A 32 53.88 5.33 4.99
CA LYS A 32 54.54 6.19 4.02
C LYS A 32 53.77 7.50 3.82
N LEU A 33 52.44 7.46 3.68
CA LEU A 33 51.59 8.65 3.54
C LEU A 33 51.67 9.55 4.75
N SER A 34 51.57 8.98 5.94
CA SER A 34 51.74 9.72 7.21
C SER A 34 53.09 10.41 7.31
N GLY A 35 54.17 9.72 6.94
CA GLY A 35 55.52 10.30 6.89
C GLY A 35 55.66 11.44 5.88
N LEU A 36 55.08 11.28 4.70
CA LEU A 36 55.11 12.31 3.64
C LEU A 36 54.32 13.56 4.05
N ARG A 37 53.11 13.43 4.61
CA ARG A 37 52.30 14.57 5.08
C ARG A 37 52.97 15.29 6.25
N THR A 38 53.56 14.53 7.19
CA THR A 38 54.39 15.11 8.24
C THR A 38 55.58 15.83 7.66
N GLY A 39 56.28 15.23 6.69
CA GLY A 39 57.43 15.85 6.02
C GLY A 39 57.06 17.18 5.32
N ILE A 40 55.92 17.20 4.63
CA ILE A 40 55.39 18.42 4.00
C ILE A 40 55.13 19.52 5.05
N LEU A 41 54.48 19.14 6.17
CA LEU A 41 54.17 20.08 7.25
C LEU A 41 55.47 20.68 7.87
N VAL A 42 56.42 19.83 8.20
CA VAL A 42 57.72 20.24 8.75
C VAL A 42 58.49 21.12 7.77
N ALA A 43 58.55 20.73 6.48
CA ALA A 43 59.24 21.54 5.48
C ALA A 43 58.58 22.91 5.28
N ARG A 44 57.23 22.94 5.23
CA ARG A 44 56.49 24.20 5.15
C ARG A 44 56.75 25.14 6.34
N ASN A 45 56.79 24.60 7.55
CA ASN A 45 57.12 25.40 8.75
C ASN A 45 58.53 25.91 8.68
N ARG A 46 59.52 25.09 8.31
CA ARG A 46 60.92 25.52 8.15
C ARG A 46 61.08 26.64 7.09
N VAL A 47 60.33 26.55 5.97
CA VAL A 47 60.31 27.64 4.96
C VAL A 47 59.76 28.92 5.56
N LYS A 48 58.62 28.84 6.28
CA LYS A 48 57.99 30.02 6.90
C LYS A 48 58.94 30.67 7.92
N ASP A 49 59.56 29.89 8.79
CA ASP A 49 60.48 30.39 9.78
C ASP A 49 61.68 31.10 9.09
N LYS A 50 62.26 30.44 8.07
CA LYS A 50 63.40 30.99 7.34
C LYS A 50 63.07 32.28 6.56
N LEU A 51 61.87 32.32 6.00
CA LEU A 51 61.39 33.54 5.32
C LEU A 51 61.03 34.64 6.32
N SER A 52 60.47 34.29 7.48
CA SER A 52 60.25 35.25 8.58
C SER A 52 61.56 35.88 9.05
N ASP A 53 62.60 35.06 9.28
CA ASP A 53 63.91 35.60 9.64
C ASP A 53 64.44 36.60 8.60
N LEU A 54 64.33 36.27 7.30
CA LEU A 54 64.73 37.14 6.19
C LEU A 54 63.95 38.46 6.13
N LEU A 55 62.64 38.40 6.41
CA LEU A 55 61.75 39.60 6.39
C LEU A 55 62.00 40.52 7.60
N HIS A 56 62.43 40.00 8.75
CA HIS A 56 62.70 40.79 9.95
C HIS A 56 64.15 41.32 10.01
N ASP A 57 65.06 40.87 9.11
CA ASP A 57 66.41 41.35 9.08
C ASP A 57 66.44 42.85 8.64
N PRO A 58 66.93 43.81 9.47
CA PRO A 58 66.94 45.18 9.13
C PRO A 58 67.71 45.53 7.84
N ASN A 59 68.70 44.71 7.48
CA ASN A 59 69.49 44.92 6.26
C ASN A 59 68.68 44.61 4.97
N ASN A 60 67.67 43.81 5.07
CA ASN A 60 66.84 43.33 3.93
C ASN A 60 65.60 44.18 3.70
N GLN A 61 65.11 44.92 4.69
CA GLN A 61 63.84 45.67 4.63
C GLN A 61 63.71 46.60 3.42
N LYS A 62 64.78 47.23 2.98
CA LYS A 62 64.78 48.09 1.82
C LYS A 62 64.46 47.44 0.49
N TYR A 63 64.65 46.10 0.40
CA TYR A 63 64.45 45.33 -0.82
C TYR A 63 62.98 44.93 -1.03
N PHE A 64 62.19 44.84 0.03
CA PHE A 64 60.80 44.29 -0.04
C PHE A 64 59.85 45.36 -0.56
N GLN A 65 58.95 44.96 -1.48
CA GLN A 65 57.78 45.74 -1.84
C GLN A 65 56.76 45.71 -0.73
N ASP A 66 56.47 44.52 -0.25
CA ASP A 66 55.65 44.18 0.92
C ASP A 66 56.38 43.13 1.74
N ALA A 67 56.41 43.30 3.06
CA ALA A 67 57.06 42.35 3.98
C ALA A 67 56.13 41.15 4.28
N LEU A 68 55.76 40.40 3.25
CA LEU A 68 54.89 39.24 3.34
C LEU A 68 55.41 38.04 2.51
N VAL A 69 55.08 36.86 2.95
CA VAL A 69 55.34 35.61 2.22
C VAL A 69 54.14 35.31 1.34
N THR A 70 54.36 35.02 0.08
CA THR A 70 53.31 34.59 -0.85
C THR A 70 53.72 33.29 -1.57
N MET A 71 52.79 32.69 -2.34
CA MET A 71 53.06 31.52 -3.16
C MET A 71 52.92 31.85 -4.64
N ARG A 72 53.89 31.39 -5.44
CA ARG A 72 53.82 31.37 -6.90
C ARG A 72 54.31 30.05 -7.41
N GLU A 73 53.58 29.44 -8.34
CA GLU A 73 53.93 28.12 -8.91
C GLU A 73 54.24 27.07 -7.84
N ASP A 74 53.41 27.04 -6.77
CA ASP A 74 53.58 26.12 -5.60
C ASP A 74 54.88 26.32 -4.80
N ARG A 75 55.54 27.53 -4.94
CA ARG A 75 56.73 27.88 -4.19
C ARG A 75 56.50 29.08 -3.29
N TYR A 76 57.11 29.06 -2.16
CA TYR A 76 57.11 30.20 -1.24
C TYR A 76 58.11 31.26 -1.76
N VAL A 77 57.62 32.46 -2.00
CA VAL A 77 58.39 33.59 -2.58
C VAL A 77 58.14 34.85 -1.76
N ILE A 78 59.03 35.85 -1.91
CA ILE A 78 58.90 37.18 -1.34
C ILE A 78 58.80 38.22 -2.46
N PRO A 79 57.89 39.20 -2.36
CA PRO A 79 57.78 40.31 -3.32
C PRO A 79 58.90 41.32 -3.12
N ILE A 80 59.81 41.40 -4.10
CA ILE A 80 60.98 42.28 -4.12
C ILE A 80 60.77 43.43 -5.14
N LYS A 81 61.16 44.64 -4.83
CA LYS A 81 61.17 45.75 -5.78
C LYS A 81 62.13 45.45 -6.92
N GLN A 82 61.74 45.73 -8.15
CA GLN A 82 62.50 45.37 -9.36
C GLN A 82 63.89 45.98 -9.35
N GLU A 83 64.09 47.21 -8.81
CA GLU A 83 65.36 47.90 -8.69
C GLU A 83 66.43 47.19 -7.87
N TYR A 84 65.99 46.31 -6.94
CA TYR A 84 66.90 45.53 -6.07
C TYR A 84 67.11 44.11 -6.54
N ARG A 85 66.69 43.75 -7.76
CA ARG A 85 66.84 42.41 -8.32
C ARG A 85 68.23 41.81 -8.19
N LEU A 86 69.27 42.64 -8.48
CA LEU A 86 70.67 42.23 -8.47
C LEU A 86 71.25 42.11 -7.05
N ASN A 87 70.64 42.77 -6.09
CA ASN A 87 71.11 42.84 -4.73
C ASN A 87 70.51 41.76 -3.81
N PHE A 88 69.44 41.10 -4.28
CA PHE A 88 68.79 40.08 -3.50
C PHE A 88 68.98 38.70 -4.16
N PRO A 89 69.73 37.76 -3.52
CA PRO A 89 69.99 36.42 -4.10
C PRO A 89 68.79 35.54 -4.08
N GLY A 90 68.30 35.14 -5.28
CA GLY A 90 67.13 34.28 -5.40
C GLY A 90 66.74 34.05 -6.85
N ILE A 91 65.74 33.15 -7.04
CA ILE A 91 65.17 32.78 -8.32
C ILE A 91 63.87 33.56 -8.54
N VAL A 92 63.70 34.20 -9.66
CA VAL A 92 62.43 34.89 -10.03
C VAL A 92 61.47 33.88 -10.59
N HIS A 93 60.28 33.81 -10.00
CA HIS A 93 59.21 32.90 -10.46
C HIS A 93 58.08 33.67 -11.16
N ASP A 94 57.83 34.92 -10.77
CA ASP A 94 56.75 35.69 -11.34
C ASP A 94 57.05 37.20 -11.24
N GLN A 95 56.31 38.01 -11.98
CA GLN A 95 56.41 39.47 -11.99
C GLN A 95 55.01 40.07 -11.92
N SER A 96 54.85 41.20 -11.19
CA SER A 96 53.59 41.92 -11.19
C SER A 96 53.25 42.49 -12.57
N SER A 97 51.96 42.68 -12.87
CA SER A 97 51.47 43.20 -14.16
C SER A 97 52.06 44.62 -14.50
N SER A 98 52.44 45.39 -13.50
CA SER A 98 53.11 46.65 -13.68
C SER A 98 54.65 46.57 -13.88
N GLY A 99 55.21 45.37 -13.70
CA GLY A 99 56.64 45.15 -13.75
C GLY A 99 57.44 45.66 -12.54
N ALA A 100 56.80 46.33 -11.59
CA ALA A 100 57.47 46.97 -10.45
C ALA A 100 57.90 46.01 -9.33
N THR A 101 57.31 44.83 -9.28
CA THR A 101 57.54 43.82 -8.23
C THR A 101 57.92 42.49 -8.86
N LEU A 102 58.96 41.86 -8.36
CA LEU A 102 59.37 40.48 -8.72
C LEU A 102 59.11 39.56 -7.54
N PHE A 103 58.51 38.42 -7.83
CA PHE A 103 58.29 37.35 -6.84
C PHE A 103 59.49 36.44 -6.86
N ILE A 104 60.36 36.63 -5.87
CA ILE A 104 61.65 35.94 -5.77
C ILE A 104 61.59 34.83 -4.72
N GLU A 105 62.06 33.64 -5.09
CA GLU A 105 62.41 32.58 -4.18
C GLU A 105 63.81 32.81 -3.66
N PRO A 106 63.99 33.13 -2.38
CA PRO A 106 65.34 33.36 -1.83
C PRO A 106 66.16 32.07 -1.88
N MET A 107 67.47 32.21 -2.19
CA MET A 107 68.39 31.05 -2.24
C MET A 107 68.37 30.22 -0.98
N ALA A 108 68.15 30.85 0.20
CA ALA A 108 68.06 30.19 1.50
C ALA A 108 66.93 29.19 1.66
N VAL A 109 65.86 29.24 0.81
CA VAL A 109 64.67 28.35 0.86
C VAL A 109 64.50 27.49 -0.39
N VAL A 110 65.33 27.64 -1.43
CA VAL A 110 65.21 26.86 -2.68
C VAL A 110 65.22 25.35 -2.41
N ASN A 111 66.13 24.86 -1.59
CA ASN A 111 66.18 23.42 -1.24
C ASN A 111 64.95 22.97 -0.49
N LEU A 112 64.45 23.78 0.45
CA LEU A 112 63.23 23.47 1.22
C LEU A 112 61.97 23.45 0.33
N ASN A 113 61.84 24.39 -0.61
CA ASN A 113 60.76 24.40 -1.61
C ASN A 113 60.86 23.16 -2.54
N ASN A 114 62.09 22.74 -2.92
CA ASN A 114 62.31 21.54 -3.72
C ASN A 114 61.88 20.29 -2.91
N ASP A 115 62.21 20.22 -1.63
CA ASP A 115 61.80 19.13 -0.75
C ASP A 115 60.28 19.08 -0.62
N ILE A 116 59.60 20.20 -0.44
CA ILE A 116 58.14 20.28 -0.42
C ILE A 116 57.58 19.72 -1.72
N LYS A 117 58.06 20.19 -2.88
CA LYS A 117 57.59 19.73 -4.19
C LYS A 117 57.79 18.21 -4.38
N LYS A 118 58.94 17.70 -3.95
CA LYS A 118 59.25 16.27 -3.95
C LYS A 118 58.24 15.50 -3.10
N TYR A 119 58.04 15.91 -1.84
CA TYR A 119 57.09 15.23 -0.93
C TYR A 119 55.67 15.30 -1.45
N VAL A 120 55.20 16.39 -2.04
CA VAL A 120 53.87 16.53 -2.64
C VAL A 120 53.69 15.57 -3.82
N LEU A 121 54.70 15.44 -4.67
CA LEU A 121 54.67 14.45 -5.78
C LEU A 121 54.66 13.01 -5.28
N GLU A 122 55.47 12.72 -4.26
CA GLU A 122 55.48 11.39 -3.64
C GLU A 122 54.18 11.08 -2.89
N GLU A 123 53.57 12.08 -2.23
CA GLU A 123 52.23 11.98 -1.62
C GLU A 123 51.19 11.64 -2.67
N LYS A 124 51.16 12.38 -3.78
CA LYS A 124 50.19 12.12 -4.88
C LYS A 124 50.36 10.71 -5.45
N ALA A 125 51.58 10.26 -5.65
CA ALA A 125 51.86 8.89 -6.14
C ALA A 125 51.42 7.82 -5.13
N GLU A 126 51.64 8.07 -3.82
CA GLU A 126 51.22 7.15 -2.76
C GLU A 126 49.70 7.10 -2.62
N VAL A 127 49.03 8.25 -2.69
CA VAL A 127 47.55 8.34 -2.74
C VAL A 127 47.00 7.56 -3.91
N GLU A 128 47.55 7.74 -5.11
CA GLU A 128 47.12 6.99 -6.31
C GLU A 128 47.34 5.49 -6.12
N ARG A 129 48.46 5.06 -5.56
CA ARG A 129 48.72 3.65 -5.25
C ARG A 129 47.69 3.07 -4.30
N ILE A 130 47.36 3.79 -3.23
CA ILE A 130 46.34 3.38 -2.23
C ILE A 130 44.98 3.24 -2.91
N LEU A 131 44.56 4.23 -3.69
CA LEU A 131 43.28 4.22 -4.40
C LEU A 131 43.20 3.07 -5.41
N ARG A 132 44.26 2.81 -6.19
CA ARG A 132 44.32 1.67 -7.13
C ARG A 132 44.17 0.34 -6.40
N THR A 133 44.78 0.19 -5.23
CA THR A 133 44.66 -1.02 -4.41
C THR A 133 43.22 -1.22 -3.92
N LEU A 134 42.60 -0.16 -3.39
CA LEU A 134 41.19 -0.22 -2.95
C LEU A 134 40.26 -0.53 -4.12
N THR A 135 40.45 0.12 -5.25
CA THR A 135 39.66 -0.13 -6.47
C THR A 135 39.79 -1.56 -6.93
N SER A 136 41.00 -2.15 -6.86
CA SER A 136 41.20 -3.56 -7.18
C SER A 136 40.45 -4.49 -6.22
N HIS A 137 40.41 -4.17 -4.92
CA HIS A 137 39.63 -4.96 -3.95
C HIS A 137 38.13 -4.85 -4.19
N VAL A 138 37.61 -3.66 -4.49
CA VAL A 138 36.19 -3.47 -4.88
C VAL A 138 35.88 -4.20 -6.17
N GLY A 139 36.79 -4.09 -7.17
CA GLY A 139 36.63 -4.78 -8.44
C GLY A 139 36.60 -6.31 -8.34
N ALA A 140 37.34 -6.88 -7.38
CA ALA A 140 37.31 -8.33 -7.12
C ALA A 140 35.96 -8.81 -6.56
N GLU A 141 35.20 -7.93 -5.88
CA GLU A 141 33.88 -8.23 -5.33
C GLU A 141 32.72 -7.67 -6.20
N ALA A 142 33.03 -7.13 -7.38
CA ALA A 142 32.06 -6.39 -8.19
C ALA A 142 30.81 -7.21 -8.55
N ASP A 143 30.99 -8.47 -8.95
CA ASP A 143 29.88 -9.35 -9.32
C ASP A 143 28.99 -9.64 -8.11
N HIS A 144 29.56 -9.96 -6.96
CA HIS A 144 28.80 -10.15 -5.72
C HIS A 144 28.08 -8.90 -5.25
N ILE A 145 28.67 -7.71 -5.45
CA ILE A 145 28.02 -6.42 -5.14
C ILE A 145 26.81 -6.22 -6.06
N LEU A 146 26.94 -6.51 -7.36
CA LEU A 146 25.85 -6.37 -8.33
C LEU A 146 24.72 -7.37 -8.04
N GLU A 147 25.04 -8.62 -7.73
CA GLU A 147 24.07 -9.64 -7.31
C GLU A 147 23.31 -9.20 -6.06
N SER A 148 24.01 -8.78 -5.00
CA SER A 148 23.39 -8.30 -3.78
C SER A 148 22.55 -7.05 -4.02
N LEU A 149 22.98 -6.13 -4.89
CA LEU A 149 22.22 -4.93 -5.26
C LEU A 149 20.90 -5.30 -5.96
N ALA A 150 20.93 -6.30 -6.87
CA ALA A 150 19.72 -6.79 -7.53
C ALA A 150 18.72 -7.36 -6.52
N VAL A 151 19.19 -8.12 -5.53
CA VAL A 151 18.34 -8.66 -4.46
C VAL A 151 17.74 -7.55 -3.60
N VAL A 152 18.55 -6.58 -3.18
CA VAL A 152 18.10 -5.42 -2.40
C VAL A 152 17.04 -4.62 -3.17
N ALA A 153 17.25 -4.40 -4.48
CA ALA A 153 16.28 -3.70 -5.32
C ALA A 153 14.93 -4.46 -5.40
N GLN A 154 14.96 -5.79 -5.46
CA GLN A 154 13.74 -6.60 -5.43
C GLN A 154 13.01 -6.51 -4.08
N VAL A 155 13.73 -6.59 -2.97
CA VAL A 155 13.17 -6.45 -1.61
C VAL A 155 12.57 -5.06 -1.41
N ASP A 156 13.25 -4.02 -1.87
CA ASP A 156 12.76 -2.63 -1.82
C ASP A 156 11.46 -2.48 -2.63
N LEU A 157 11.41 -3.01 -3.85
CA LEU A 157 10.20 -3.00 -4.68
C LEU A 157 9.03 -3.74 -4.02
N ILE A 158 9.27 -4.92 -3.43
CA ILE A 158 8.25 -5.68 -2.70
C ILE A 158 7.76 -4.90 -1.49
N SER A 159 8.67 -4.27 -0.75
CA SER A 159 8.34 -3.44 0.41
C SER A 159 7.52 -2.21 0.02
N ALA A 160 7.89 -1.53 -1.07
CA ALA A 160 7.14 -0.41 -1.61
C ALA A 160 5.72 -0.80 -2.02
N LYS A 161 5.56 -1.95 -2.71
CA LYS A 161 4.23 -2.50 -3.06
C LYS A 161 3.40 -2.83 -1.82
N ALA A 162 4.00 -3.39 -0.78
CA ALA A 162 3.32 -3.73 0.47
C ALA A 162 2.84 -2.47 1.22
N LEU A 163 3.70 -1.46 1.36
CA LEU A 163 3.34 -0.17 1.97
C LEU A 163 2.23 0.55 1.18
N TYR A 164 2.30 0.51 -0.14
CA TYR A 164 1.25 1.08 -0.99
C TYR A 164 -0.08 0.36 -0.82
N ALA A 165 -0.06 -0.98 -0.74
CA ALA A 165 -1.25 -1.78 -0.47
C ALA A 165 -1.87 -1.45 0.90
N GLU A 166 -1.05 -1.28 1.93
CA GLU A 166 -1.51 -0.87 3.27
C GLU A 166 -2.15 0.51 3.25
N ALA A 167 -1.51 1.49 2.60
CA ALA A 167 -2.00 2.86 2.49
C ALA A 167 -3.37 2.96 1.78
N LEU A 168 -3.64 2.08 0.82
CA LEU A 168 -4.91 2.03 0.09
C LEU A 168 -5.96 1.09 0.73
N GLY A 169 -5.61 0.33 1.78
CA GLY A 169 -6.45 -0.75 2.28
C GLY A 169 -6.72 -1.81 1.21
N ALA A 170 -5.73 -2.05 0.34
CA ALA A 170 -5.86 -2.88 -0.84
C ALA A 170 -5.76 -4.38 -0.50
N ARG A 171 -6.39 -5.21 -1.33
CA ARG A 171 -6.38 -6.67 -1.21
C ARG A 171 -5.76 -7.31 -2.45
N ARG A 172 -5.23 -8.51 -2.26
CA ARG A 172 -4.65 -9.28 -3.37
C ARG A 172 -5.74 -9.66 -4.38
N PRO A 173 -5.60 -9.28 -5.66
CA PRO A 173 -6.52 -9.75 -6.70
C PRO A 173 -6.31 -11.24 -7.00
N MET A 174 -7.36 -11.90 -7.45
CA MET A 174 -7.29 -13.25 -8.02
C MET A 174 -7.01 -13.12 -9.51
N MET A 175 -5.87 -13.64 -9.96
CA MET A 175 -5.55 -13.73 -11.39
C MET A 175 -6.08 -15.06 -11.95
N VAL A 176 -6.82 -14.98 -13.05
CA VAL A 176 -7.45 -16.16 -13.70
C VAL A 176 -7.00 -16.27 -15.16
N LEU A 177 -7.16 -17.45 -15.74
CA LEU A 177 -6.82 -17.70 -17.15
C LEU A 177 -8.04 -17.63 -18.09
N ASP A 178 -9.23 -17.63 -17.51
CA ASP A 178 -10.48 -17.41 -18.23
C ASP A 178 -10.74 -15.89 -18.41
N HIS A 179 -11.81 -15.54 -19.11
CA HIS A 179 -12.15 -14.15 -19.40
C HIS A 179 -12.87 -13.43 -18.25
N HIS A 180 -12.94 -14.00 -17.04
CA HIS A 180 -13.72 -13.43 -15.94
C HIS A 180 -13.02 -12.22 -15.30
N LEU A 181 -13.61 -11.06 -15.43
CA LEU A 181 -13.28 -9.82 -14.74
C LEU A 181 -14.39 -9.49 -13.76
N ARG A 182 -14.04 -9.31 -12.47
CA ARG A 182 -14.98 -8.89 -11.44
C ARG A 182 -14.30 -7.96 -10.44
N ILE A 183 -14.99 -6.88 -10.10
CA ILE A 183 -14.58 -5.93 -9.07
C ILE A 183 -15.76 -5.73 -8.12
N VAL A 184 -15.54 -5.89 -6.83
CA VAL A 184 -16.53 -5.63 -5.77
C VAL A 184 -16.00 -4.51 -4.89
N LYS A 185 -16.74 -3.42 -4.82
CA LYS A 185 -16.42 -2.20 -4.06
C LYS A 185 -15.02 -1.64 -4.37
N GLY A 186 -14.67 -1.60 -5.65
CA GLY A 186 -13.43 -1.01 -6.13
C GLY A 186 -13.40 0.50 -5.94
N ARG A 187 -12.28 1.04 -5.45
CA ARG A 187 -12.07 2.47 -5.24
C ARG A 187 -10.90 2.95 -6.06
N HIS A 188 -11.08 4.00 -6.85
CA HIS A 188 -10.00 4.55 -7.66
C HIS A 188 -8.84 5.03 -6.76
N PRO A 189 -7.60 4.53 -6.93
CA PRO A 189 -6.51 4.77 -5.97
C PRO A 189 -6.05 6.22 -5.89
N LEU A 190 -6.30 7.03 -6.93
CA LEU A 190 -5.89 8.45 -6.99
C LEU A 190 -6.99 9.42 -6.55
N LEU A 191 -8.16 8.92 -6.12
CA LEU A 191 -9.23 9.74 -5.58
C LEU A 191 -9.26 9.61 -4.05
N GLU A 192 -9.87 10.59 -3.40
CA GLU A 192 -10.01 10.62 -1.95
C GLU A 192 -10.81 9.42 -1.44
N GLN A 193 -10.17 8.54 -0.68
CA GLN A 193 -10.70 7.23 -0.33
C GLN A 193 -11.93 7.27 0.60
N GLU A 194 -12.14 8.38 1.33
CA GLU A 194 -13.26 8.54 2.25
C GLU A 194 -14.54 8.99 1.55
N SER A 195 -14.42 9.74 0.46
CA SER A 195 -15.54 10.35 -0.28
C SER A 195 -15.92 9.59 -1.54
N ILE A 196 -15.07 8.68 -2.03
CA ILE A 196 -15.31 7.94 -3.27
C ILE A 196 -16.42 6.90 -3.12
N VAL A 197 -17.34 6.89 -4.08
CA VAL A 197 -18.35 5.83 -4.20
C VAL A 197 -17.71 4.60 -4.83
N PRO A 198 -17.79 3.43 -4.17
CA PRO A 198 -17.19 2.20 -4.67
C PRO A 198 -17.85 1.70 -5.97
N LEU A 199 -17.03 1.11 -6.85
CA LEU A 199 -17.43 0.53 -8.12
C LEU A 199 -17.64 -0.98 -7.98
N ASP A 200 -18.84 -1.45 -8.39
CA ASP A 200 -19.14 -2.86 -8.62
C ASP A 200 -19.30 -3.10 -10.12
N ILE A 201 -18.51 -4.01 -10.69
CA ILE A 201 -18.53 -4.33 -12.11
C ILE A 201 -18.15 -5.78 -12.36
N GLU A 202 -18.80 -6.41 -13.34
CA GLU A 202 -18.53 -7.77 -13.77
C GLU A 202 -18.58 -7.85 -15.29
N LEU A 203 -17.71 -8.69 -15.89
CA LEU A 203 -17.58 -8.86 -17.33
C LEU A 203 -16.90 -10.22 -17.62
N GLY A 204 -17.27 -10.85 -18.74
CA GLY A 204 -16.57 -12.02 -19.28
C GLY A 204 -17.16 -13.38 -18.90
N GLN A 205 -18.17 -13.46 -18.02
CA GLN A 205 -18.92 -14.71 -17.77
C GLN A 205 -20.14 -14.81 -18.71
N ASP A 206 -21.16 -13.97 -18.46
CA ASP A 206 -22.43 -14.00 -19.21
C ASP A 206 -22.36 -13.08 -20.43
N PHE A 207 -21.49 -12.08 -20.43
CA PHE A 207 -21.34 -11.11 -21.50
C PHE A 207 -19.89 -10.60 -21.60
N THR A 208 -19.46 -10.28 -22.82
CA THR A 208 -18.11 -9.75 -23.10
C THR A 208 -18.09 -8.25 -23.35
N THR A 209 -19.24 -7.65 -23.57
CA THR A 209 -19.39 -6.23 -23.88
C THR A 209 -20.30 -5.54 -22.89
N LEU A 210 -19.81 -4.47 -22.27
CA LEU A 210 -20.56 -3.63 -21.34
C LEU A 210 -20.68 -2.21 -21.87
N LEU A 211 -21.92 -1.73 -22.02
CA LEU A 211 -22.22 -0.34 -22.37
C LEU A 211 -22.65 0.44 -21.14
N ILE A 212 -21.86 1.44 -20.77
CA ILE A 212 -22.16 2.34 -19.65
C ILE A 212 -22.83 3.60 -20.18
N THR A 213 -24.03 3.91 -19.70
CA THR A 213 -24.84 5.03 -20.14
C THR A 213 -25.10 6.01 -18.96
N GLY A 214 -25.56 7.21 -19.27
CA GLY A 214 -25.87 8.23 -18.25
C GLY A 214 -25.21 9.58 -18.53
N PRO A 215 -25.40 10.59 -17.67
CA PRO A 215 -24.83 11.93 -17.86
C PRO A 215 -23.30 11.93 -17.76
N ASN A 216 -22.64 12.89 -18.44
CA ASN A 216 -21.17 12.99 -18.43
C ASN A 216 -20.60 13.24 -17.03
N THR A 217 -21.31 13.98 -16.20
CA THR A 217 -20.93 14.25 -14.80
C THR A 217 -21.11 13.04 -13.88
N GLY A 218 -21.69 11.93 -14.36
CA GLY A 218 -22.08 10.78 -13.54
C GLY A 218 -20.94 9.82 -13.16
N GLY A 219 -19.71 10.01 -13.66
CA GLY A 219 -18.57 9.15 -13.32
C GLY A 219 -18.29 8.01 -14.29
N LYS A 220 -18.87 7.99 -15.50
CA LYS A 220 -18.60 6.99 -16.56
C LYS A 220 -17.11 6.83 -16.84
N THR A 221 -16.42 7.94 -17.10
CA THR A 221 -14.98 7.99 -17.35
C THR A 221 -14.16 7.49 -16.16
N VAL A 222 -14.62 7.79 -14.92
CA VAL A 222 -13.95 7.29 -13.71
C VAL A 222 -14.08 5.78 -13.59
N ALA A 223 -15.24 5.21 -13.91
CA ALA A 223 -15.44 3.77 -13.93
C ALA A 223 -14.50 3.07 -14.92
N LEU A 224 -14.43 3.58 -16.17
CA LEU A 224 -13.49 3.08 -17.18
C LEU A 224 -12.03 3.14 -16.72
N LYS A 225 -11.61 4.32 -16.22
CA LYS A 225 -10.24 4.53 -15.71
C LYS A 225 -9.93 3.61 -14.54
N THR A 226 -10.90 3.37 -13.65
CA THR A 226 -10.71 2.45 -12.50
C THR A 226 -10.46 1.02 -12.98
N VAL A 227 -11.26 0.52 -13.93
CA VAL A 227 -11.08 -0.83 -14.46
C VAL A 227 -9.74 -0.98 -15.18
N GLY A 228 -9.39 -0.03 -16.06
CA GLY A 228 -8.11 -0.06 -16.78
C GLY A 228 -6.90 0.02 -15.85
N LEU A 229 -6.94 0.92 -14.87
CA LEU A 229 -5.87 1.04 -13.89
C LEU A 229 -5.73 -0.22 -13.02
N PHE A 230 -6.85 -0.81 -12.61
CA PHE A 230 -6.84 -2.06 -11.85
C PHE A 230 -6.27 -3.23 -12.66
N ALA A 231 -6.59 -3.33 -13.95
CA ALA A 231 -6.00 -4.34 -14.82
C ALA A 231 -4.47 -4.21 -14.89
N LEU A 232 -3.96 -2.99 -15.08
CA LEU A 232 -2.52 -2.71 -15.11
C LEU A 232 -1.85 -2.94 -13.74
N MET A 233 -2.48 -2.51 -12.65
CA MET A 233 -1.99 -2.73 -11.28
C MET A 233 -1.90 -4.22 -10.96
N ALA A 234 -2.95 -5.00 -11.27
CA ALA A 234 -2.98 -6.44 -11.03
C ALA A 234 -1.84 -7.15 -11.77
N GLN A 235 -1.63 -6.84 -13.05
CA GLN A 235 -0.56 -7.41 -13.87
C GLN A 235 0.84 -6.96 -13.42
N ALA A 236 0.97 -5.76 -12.85
CA ALA A 236 2.20 -5.30 -12.22
C ALA A 236 2.45 -5.94 -10.83
N GLY A 237 1.56 -6.79 -10.34
CA GLY A 237 1.65 -7.43 -9.03
C GLY A 237 1.38 -6.49 -7.86
N LEU A 238 0.58 -5.45 -8.08
CA LEU A 238 0.04 -4.58 -7.03
C LEU A 238 -1.28 -5.13 -6.50
N PHE A 239 -1.57 -4.86 -5.23
CA PHE A 239 -2.87 -5.13 -4.64
C PHE A 239 -3.86 -4.03 -5.02
N LEU A 240 -5.16 -4.36 -5.01
CA LEU A 240 -6.22 -3.46 -5.48
C LEU A 240 -7.10 -2.99 -4.32
N PRO A 241 -7.45 -1.69 -4.27
CA PRO A 241 -8.35 -1.15 -3.27
C PRO A 241 -9.81 -1.55 -3.56
N ALA A 242 -10.11 -2.82 -3.36
CA ALA A 242 -11.41 -3.45 -3.56
C ALA A 242 -11.66 -4.50 -2.47
N GLU A 243 -12.95 -4.84 -2.22
CA GLU A 243 -13.27 -5.97 -1.32
C GLU A 243 -12.94 -7.31 -1.96
N GLU A 244 -13.22 -7.44 -3.27
CA GLU A 244 -12.88 -8.60 -4.09
C GLU A 244 -12.49 -8.09 -5.50
N ALA A 245 -11.48 -8.71 -6.10
CA ALA A 245 -11.07 -8.41 -7.45
C ALA A 245 -10.59 -9.69 -8.15
N ILE A 246 -11.19 -10.00 -9.29
CA ILE A 246 -10.82 -11.10 -10.18
C ILE A 246 -10.46 -10.50 -11.53
N PHE A 247 -9.29 -10.82 -12.06
CA PHE A 247 -8.81 -10.30 -13.33
C PHE A 247 -8.21 -11.41 -14.20
N PRO A 248 -8.55 -11.44 -15.50
CA PRO A 248 -7.81 -12.23 -16.47
C PRO A 248 -6.38 -11.68 -16.65
N VAL A 249 -5.50 -12.54 -17.16
CA VAL A 249 -4.19 -12.10 -17.64
C VAL A 249 -4.34 -11.56 -19.06
N PHE A 250 -4.39 -10.24 -19.19
CA PHE A 250 -4.51 -9.59 -20.48
C PHE A 250 -3.18 -9.57 -21.26
N SER A 251 -3.25 -9.74 -22.58
CA SER A 251 -2.11 -9.51 -23.48
C SER A 251 -1.90 -8.03 -23.74
N GLY A 252 -3.01 -7.26 -23.82
CA GLY A 252 -3.03 -5.82 -23.98
C GLY A 252 -4.21 -5.17 -23.27
N VAL A 253 -4.03 -3.89 -22.89
CA VAL A 253 -5.12 -3.02 -22.41
C VAL A 253 -5.13 -1.80 -23.32
N TYR A 254 -6.16 -1.71 -24.13
CA TYR A 254 -6.35 -0.61 -25.08
C TYR A 254 -7.35 0.38 -24.53
N ALA A 255 -7.03 1.66 -24.60
CA ALA A 255 -7.88 2.70 -24.08
C ALA A 255 -8.00 3.87 -25.08
N ASP A 256 -9.23 4.30 -25.33
CA ASP A 256 -9.56 5.57 -25.95
C ASP A 256 -10.37 6.39 -24.95
N ILE A 257 -9.66 7.08 -24.03
CA ILE A 257 -10.22 7.79 -22.89
C ILE A 257 -9.58 9.16 -22.80
N GLY A 258 -10.36 10.22 -22.93
CA GLY A 258 -9.91 11.58 -22.72
C GLY A 258 -10.65 12.59 -23.59
N ASP A 259 -10.95 13.75 -23.01
CA ASP A 259 -11.42 14.92 -23.73
C ASP A 259 -10.20 15.68 -24.27
N GLU A 260 -9.90 15.57 -25.55
CA GLU A 260 -9.03 16.54 -26.23
C GLU A 260 -9.77 17.88 -26.43
N GLN A 261 -10.23 18.48 -25.32
CA GLN A 261 -10.80 19.85 -25.33
C GLN A 261 -9.67 20.91 -25.41
N SER A 262 -8.76 20.75 -26.34
CA SER A 262 -7.93 21.86 -26.75
C SER A 262 -8.70 22.69 -27.77
N ILE A 263 -8.95 23.95 -27.44
CA ILE A 263 -9.77 24.93 -28.19
C ILE A 263 -9.34 25.10 -29.67
N GLU A 264 -8.21 24.57 -30.08
CA GLU A 264 -7.63 24.74 -31.42
C GLU A 264 -7.93 23.60 -32.40
N GLN A 265 -8.64 22.51 -32.03
CA GLN A 265 -8.72 21.30 -32.88
C GLN A 265 -10.09 20.60 -32.92
N SER A 266 -11.21 21.30 -33.08
CA SER A 266 -12.55 20.67 -33.08
C SER A 266 -12.83 19.72 -34.27
N LEU A 267 -12.11 19.80 -35.39
CA LEU A 267 -12.10 18.81 -36.49
C LEU A 267 -11.07 17.69 -36.27
N SER A 268 -10.21 17.83 -35.26
CA SER A 268 -9.14 16.91 -34.91
C SER A 268 -9.59 15.83 -33.90
N THR A 269 -10.59 16.11 -33.06
CA THR A 269 -11.05 15.20 -32.01
C THR A 269 -11.65 13.91 -32.59
N PHE A 270 -12.67 14.00 -33.44
CA PHE A 270 -13.26 12.80 -34.09
C PHE A 270 -12.22 12.01 -34.88
N SER A 271 -11.39 12.72 -35.67
CA SER A 271 -10.34 12.07 -36.48
C SER A 271 -9.23 11.43 -35.62
N GLY A 272 -8.91 12.01 -34.47
CA GLY A 272 -7.96 11.46 -33.51
C GLY A 272 -8.49 10.17 -32.89
N HIS A 273 -9.69 10.22 -32.30
CA HIS A 273 -10.38 9.05 -31.76
C HIS A 273 -10.54 7.95 -32.80
N MET A 274 -10.93 8.31 -34.05
CA MET A 274 -11.10 7.34 -35.13
C MET A 274 -9.78 6.66 -35.52
N LYS A 275 -8.66 7.38 -35.56
CA LYS A 275 -7.34 6.76 -35.81
C LYS A 275 -6.97 5.78 -34.72
N ASN A 276 -7.19 6.14 -33.44
CA ASN A 276 -6.92 5.26 -32.30
C ASN A 276 -7.81 4.01 -32.37
N MET A 277 -9.11 4.18 -32.59
CA MET A 277 -10.06 3.08 -32.76
C MET A 277 -9.69 2.14 -33.92
N ILE A 278 -9.22 2.67 -35.07
CA ILE A 278 -8.72 1.85 -36.18
C ILE A 278 -7.51 1.01 -35.76
N SER A 279 -6.59 1.56 -34.98
CA SER A 279 -5.45 0.80 -34.45
C SER A 279 -5.92 -0.30 -33.51
N ILE A 280 -6.79 0.04 -32.55
CA ILE A 280 -7.37 -0.92 -31.60
C ILE A 280 -8.09 -2.06 -32.32
N ILE A 281 -8.95 -1.76 -33.32
CA ILE A 281 -9.67 -2.76 -34.10
C ILE A 281 -8.72 -3.73 -34.83
N ARG A 282 -7.55 -3.27 -35.25
CA ARG A 282 -6.57 -4.10 -35.97
C ARG A 282 -5.73 -4.98 -35.03
N GLU A 283 -5.50 -4.53 -33.81
CA GLU A 283 -4.54 -5.14 -32.88
C GLU A 283 -5.21 -5.96 -31.79
N ALA A 284 -6.43 -5.58 -31.35
CA ALA A 284 -7.09 -6.23 -30.24
C ALA A 284 -7.51 -7.67 -30.56
N THR A 285 -7.26 -8.56 -29.62
CA THR A 285 -7.57 -9.99 -29.66
C THR A 285 -8.53 -10.37 -28.52
N ASP A 286 -8.99 -11.60 -28.50
CA ASP A 286 -9.83 -12.15 -27.42
C ASP A 286 -9.17 -12.08 -26.03
N ARG A 287 -7.84 -11.91 -25.96
CA ARG A 287 -7.09 -11.82 -24.70
C ARG A 287 -6.83 -10.39 -24.24
N ASP A 288 -7.52 -9.43 -24.81
CA ASP A 288 -7.29 -8.01 -24.54
C ASP A 288 -8.50 -7.36 -23.87
N LEU A 289 -8.26 -6.24 -23.20
CA LEU A 289 -9.29 -5.37 -22.65
C LEU A 289 -9.35 -4.07 -23.46
N VAL A 290 -10.54 -3.72 -23.96
CA VAL A 290 -10.80 -2.48 -24.70
C VAL A 290 -11.70 -1.57 -23.89
N LEU A 291 -11.25 -0.34 -23.68
CA LEU A 291 -11.93 0.70 -22.91
C LEU A 291 -12.13 1.94 -23.78
N VAL A 292 -13.37 2.30 -24.08
CA VAL A 292 -13.69 3.44 -24.96
C VAL A 292 -14.63 4.40 -24.26
N ASP A 293 -14.23 5.66 -24.14
CA ASP A 293 -15.08 6.70 -23.60
C ASP A 293 -15.73 7.51 -24.73
N GLU A 294 -17.05 7.68 -24.66
CA GLU A 294 -17.86 8.45 -25.63
C GLU A 294 -17.62 8.05 -27.08
N VAL A 295 -17.85 6.76 -27.39
CA VAL A 295 -17.61 6.20 -28.73
C VAL A 295 -18.27 7.00 -29.84
N CYS A 296 -17.48 7.38 -30.87
CA CYS A 296 -17.91 8.11 -32.08
C CYS A 296 -18.58 9.46 -31.84
N VAL A 297 -18.25 10.18 -30.77
CA VAL A 297 -18.72 11.54 -30.52
C VAL A 297 -18.01 12.54 -31.46
N GLY A 298 -18.72 13.61 -31.85
CA GLY A 298 -18.15 14.69 -32.67
C GLY A 298 -18.50 14.60 -34.18
N THR A 299 -19.41 13.70 -34.56
CA THR A 299 -20.00 13.62 -35.92
C THR A 299 -21.53 13.68 -35.87
N ASP A 300 -22.21 13.50 -37.02
CA ASP A 300 -23.65 13.35 -37.05
C ASP A 300 -24.11 12.21 -36.13
N PRO A 301 -25.11 12.44 -35.26
CA PRO A 301 -25.51 11.44 -34.26
C PRO A 301 -25.95 10.10 -34.86
N THR A 302 -26.59 10.11 -36.04
CA THR A 302 -27.06 8.90 -36.72
C THR A 302 -25.92 8.10 -37.31
N GLU A 303 -24.96 8.80 -37.96
CA GLU A 303 -23.75 8.17 -38.48
C GLU A 303 -22.83 7.68 -37.34
N GLY A 304 -22.67 8.48 -36.29
CA GLY A 304 -21.91 8.12 -35.11
C GLY A 304 -22.43 6.88 -34.40
N ALA A 305 -23.76 6.81 -34.22
CA ALA A 305 -24.41 5.63 -33.64
C ALA A 305 -24.21 4.37 -34.50
N ALA A 306 -24.36 4.50 -35.83
CA ALA A 306 -24.19 3.38 -36.75
C ALA A 306 -22.74 2.86 -36.77
N LEU A 307 -21.74 3.76 -36.76
CA LEU A 307 -20.34 3.39 -36.66
C LEU A 307 -20.01 2.71 -35.30
N ALA A 308 -20.53 3.26 -34.20
CA ALA A 308 -20.36 2.69 -32.88
C ALA A 308 -20.95 1.28 -32.79
N MET A 309 -22.18 1.05 -33.30
CA MET A 309 -22.78 -0.29 -33.35
C MET A 309 -21.91 -1.28 -34.13
N ALA A 310 -21.38 -0.88 -35.28
CA ALA A 310 -20.52 -1.73 -36.11
C ALA A 310 -19.19 -2.09 -35.39
N MET A 311 -18.58 -1.14 -34.65
CA MET A 311 -17.37 -1.38 -33.87
C MET A 311 -17.63 -2.30 -32.68
N ILE A 312 -18.75 -2.08 -31.97
CA ILE A 312 -19.16 -2.94 -30.85
C ILE A 312 -19.36 -4.39 -31.33
N GLU A 313 -20.08 -4.55 -32.45
CA GLU A 313 -20.33 -5.85 -33.07
C GLU A 313 -19.04 -6.54 -33.52
N HIS A 314 -18.04 -5.76 -33.98
CA HIS A 314 -16.73 -6.29 -34.32
C HIS A 314 -16.01 -6.87 -33.08
N PHE A 315 -15.90 -6.12 -31.97
CA PHE A 315 -15.28 -6.58 -30.75
C PHE A 315 -16.03 -7.76 -30.13
N TYR A 316 -17.36 -7.73 -30.16
CA TYR A 316 -18.19 -8.82 -29.67
C TYR A 316 -17.91 -10.13 -30.44
N LYS A 317 -17.87 -10.10 -31.77
CA LYS A 317 -17.55 -11.26 -32.62
C LYS A 317 -16.12 -11.77 -32.42
N ALA A 318 -15.21 -10.89 -32.07
CA ALA A 318 -13.84 -11.22 -31.74
C ALA A 318 -13.67 -11.68 -30.27
N HIS A 319 -14.76 -11.74 -29.48
CA HIS A 319 -14.75 -12.09 -28.05
C HIS A 319 -13.83 -11.22 -27.18
N VAL A 320 -13.57 -9.98 -27.59
CA VAL A 320 -12.77 -9.01 -26.85
C VAL A 320 -13.56 -8.50 -25.65
N LEU A 321 -12.96 -8.50 -24.45
CA LEU A 321 -13.57 -7.85 -23.29
C LEU A 321 -13.61 -6.34 -23.52
N THR A 322 -14.82 -5.79 -23.62
CA THR A 322 -15.02 -4.41 -24.05
C THR A 322 -15.93 -3.66 -23.09
N ILE A 323 -15.49 -2.48 -22.64
CA ILE A 323 -16.31 -1.54 -21.88
C ILE A 323 -16.34 -0.22 -22.63
N MET A 324 -17.54 0.23 -22.98
CA MET A 324 -17.73 1.49 -23.70
C MET A 324 -18.71 2.40 -22.98
N THR A 325 -18.49 3.69 -23.05
CA THR A 325 -19.48 4.67 -22.63
C THR A 325 -20.15 5.31 -23.81
N THR A 326 -21.40 5.64 -23.68
CA THR A 326 -22.18 6.31 -24.74
C THR A 326 -23.33 7.13 -24.16
N HIS A 327 -23.78 8.09 -24.96
CA HIS A 327 -25.04 8.80 -24.74
C HIS A 327 -26.07 8.53 -25.85
N TYR A 328 -25.74 7.71 -26.88
CA TYR A 328 -26.65 7.33 -27.94
C TYR A 328 -27.70 6.33 -27.45
N SER A 329 -28.97 6.69 -27.65
CA SER A 329 -30.11 5.83 -27.27
C SER A 329 -30.20 4.55 -28.08
N GLU A 330 -29.77 4.59 -29.34
CA GLU A 330 -29.72 3.46 -30.26
C GLU A 330 -28.81 2.34 -29.76
N LEU A 331 -27.67 2.69 -29.15
CA LEU A 331 -26.74 1.71 -28.59
C LEU A 331 -27.30 1.00 -27.35
N LYS A 332 -28.13 1.68 -26.57
CA LYS A 332 -28.81 1.05 -25.41
C LYS A 332 -29.74 -0.07 -25.88
N THR A 333 -30.53 0.20 -26.93
CA THR A 333 -31.42 -0.78 -27.50
C THR A 333 -30.64 -1.92 -28.15
N PHE A 334 -29.59 -1.59 -28.90
CA PHE A 334 -28.71 -2.57 -29.53
C PHE A 334 -28.10 -3.55 -28.51
N ALA A 335 -27.57 -3.07 -27.41
CA ALA A 335 -27.01 -3.94 -26.35
C ALA A 335 -28.09 -4.75 -25.61
N TYR A 336 -29.33 -4.24 -25.52
CA TYR A 336 -30.42 -4.97 -24.90
C TYR A 336 -30.93 -6.13 -25.77
N GLU A 337 -30.88 -5.98 -27.08
CA GLU A 337 -31.35 -6.98 -28.07
C GLU A 337 -30.31 -8.08 -28.36
N HIS A 338 -29.04 -7.91 -27.93
CA HIS A 338 -27.96 -8.85 -28.20
C HIS A 338 -27.57 -9.64 -26.95
N GLU A 339 -27.70 -10.96 -27.03
CA GLU A 339 -27.11 -11.86 -26.01
C GLU A 339 -25.59 -11.69 -25.95
N GLY A 340 -25.01 -11.64 -24.76
CA GLY A 340 -23.57 -11.42 -24.56
C GLY A 340 -23.12 -9.96 -24.56
N MET A 341 -24.07 -9.02 -24.64
CA MET A 341 -23.88 -7.59 -24.35
C MET A 341 -24.75 -7.18 -23.17
N GLN A 342 -24.28 -6.26 -22.35
CA GLN A 342 -25.05 -5.76 -21.22
C GLN A 342 -24.97 -4.24 -21.12
N ASN A 343 -26.09 -3.64 -20.71
CA ASN A 343 -26.15 -2.23 -20.35
C ASN A 343 -25.81 -2.04 -18.87
N ALA A 344 -25.18 -0.92 -18.57
CA ALA A 344 -25.09 -0.36 -17.23
C ALA A 344 -25.38 1.12 -17.26
N SER A 345 -25.82 1.66 -16.14
CA SER A 345 -26.07 3.10 -16.02
C SER A 345 -25.40 3.68 -14.78
N VAL A 346 -24.99 4.93 -14.89
CA VAL A 346 -24.58 5.69 -13.71
C VAL A 346 -25.82 6.28 -13.06
N GLU A 347 -26.01 5.97 -11.80
CA GLU A 347 -27.17 6.43 -11.05
C GLU A 347 -27.15 7.96 -10.90
N PHE A 348 -28.31 8.58 -11.10
CA PHE A 348 -28.53 10.00 -10.94
C PHE A 348 -29.69 10.21 -9.97
N ASP A 349 -29.48 11.07 -8.97
CA ASP A 349 -30.53 11.41 -8.01
C ASP A 349 -31.42 12.54 -8.57
N PRO A 350 -32.67 12.24 -8.90
CA PRO A 350 -33.58 13.24 -9.44
C PRO A 350 -33.99 14.30 -8.38
N GLU A 351 -33.91 14.00 -7.11
CA GLU A 351 -34.31 14.96 -6.06
C GLU A 351 -33.23 16.02 -5.85
N THR A 352 -31.97 15.63 -5.79
CA THR A 352 -30.85 16.55 -5.57
C THR A 352 -30.26 17.10 -6.86
N LEU A 353 -30.61 16.54 -8.02
CA LEU A 353 -30.00 16.79 -9.33
C LEU A 353 -28.49 16.53 -9.36
N ARG A 354 -28.03 15.57 -8.57
CA ARG A 354 -26.62 15.20 -8.45
C ARG A 354 -26.41 13.75 -8.84
N PRO A 355 -25.25 13.42 -9.43
CA PRO A 355 -24.87 12.03 -9.63
C PRO A 355 -24.58 11.38 -8.27
N THR A 356 -25.01 10.13 -8.11
CA THR A 356 -24.64 9.32 -6.93
C THR A 356 -23.32 8.57 -7.15
N TYR A 357 -22.81 8.57 -8.39
CA TYR A 357 -21.61 7.85 -8.84
C TYR A 357 -21.69 6.31 -8.74
N ARG A 358 -22.85 5.76 -8.41
CA ARG A 358 -23.07 4.30 -8.39
C ARG A 358 -23.30 3.78 -9.79
N LEU A 359 -22.69 2.65 -10.12
CA LEU A 359 -22.93 1.93 -11.37
C LEU A 359 -24.02 0.86 -11.15
N LEU A 360 -25.10 0.95 -11.90
CA LEU A 360 -26.21 -0.01 -11.90
C LEU A 360 -26.05 -0.94 -13.09
N MET A 361 -25.69 -2.20 -12.83
CA MET A 361 -25.52 -3.22 -13.86
C MET A 361 -26.87 -3.75 -14.34
N GLY A 362 -26.98 -4.03 -15.66
CA GLY A 362 -28.17 -4.63 -16.27
C GLY A 362 -29.29 -3.65 -16.62
N VAL A 363 -29.09 -2.35 -16.35
CA VAL A 363 -30.11 -1.33 -16.64
C VAL A 363 -29.50 -0.22 -17.48
N PRO A 364 -30.05 0.07 -18.68
CA PRO A 364 -29.64 1.25 -19.43
C PRO A 364 -30.17 2.52 -18.76
N GLY A 365 -29.35 3.57 -18.71
CA GLY A 365 -29.75 4.85 -18.13
C GLY A 365 -30.82 5.57 -18.90
N SER A 366 -31.77 6.16 -18.18
CA SER A 366 -32.79 7.03 -18.77
C SER A 366 -32.24 8.42 -19.08
N SER A 367 -32.83 9.08 -20.08
CA SER A 367 -32.57 10.49 -20.39
C SER A 367 -33.35 11.37 -19.43
N ASN A 368 -32.65 12.06 -18.53
CA ASN A 368 -33.28 12.92 -17.51
C ASN A 368 -33.42 14.39 -17.95
N ALA A 369 -33.19 14.70 -19.24
CA ALA A 369 -33.15 16.08 -19.73
C ALA A 369 -34.44 16.85 -19.46
N PHE A 370 -35.59 16.27 -19.71
CA PHE A 370 -36.90 16.90 -19.47
C PHE A 370 -37.14 17.13 -17.97
N TYR A 371 -36.79 16.17 -17.14
CA TYR A 371 -36.94 16.29 -15.70
C TYR A 371 -36.04 17.39 -15.14
N ILE A 372 -34.77 17.42 -15.56
CA ILE A 372 -33.78 18.43 -15.16
C ILE A 372 -34.24 19.82 -15.63
N SER A 373 -34.68 19.96 -16.89
CA SER A 373 -35.15 21.23 -17.45
C SER A 373 -36.37 21.78 -16.73
N ARG A 374 -37.35 20.91 -16.38
CA ARG A 374 -38.52 21.27 -15.56
C ARG A 374 -38.06 21.82 -14.19
N ARG A 375 -37.12 21.15 -13.54
CA ARG A 375 -36.64 21.52 -12.22
C ARG A 375 -35.81 22.81 -12.21
N LEU A 376 -35.14 23.09 -13.32
CA LEU A 376 -34.42 24.34 -13.54
C LEU A 376 -35.36 25.52 -13.93
N GLY A 377 -36.64 25.25 -14.10
CA GLY A 377 -37.65 26.28 -14.31
C GLY A 377 -38.04 26.53 -15.78
N LEU A 378 -37.74 25.57 -16.68
CA LEU A 378 -38.28 25.66 -18.05
C LEU A 378 -39.79 25.56 -18.01
N PRO A 379 -40.56 26.49 -18.66
CA PRO A 379 -42.00 26.47 -18.69
C PRO A 379 -42.58 25.15 -19.22
N GLU A 380 -43.71 24.71 -18.64
CA GLU A 380 -44.31 23.40 -18.95
C GLU A 380 -44.83 23.33 -20.40
N ASP A 381 -45.30 24.45 -20.96
CA ASP A 381 -45.72 24.55 -22.35
C ASP A 381 -44.62 24.24 -23.34
N ILE A 382 -43.39 24.70 -23.08
CA ILE A 382 -42.20 24.39 -23.88
C ILE A 382 -41.82 22.92 -23.73
N LEU A 383 -41.92 22.37 -22.51
CA LEU A 383 -41.63 20.95 -22.25
C LEU A 383 -42.64 20.04 -22.97
N ASP A 384 -43.92 20.40 -22.95
CA ASP A 384 -44.96 19.63 -23.62
C ASP A 384 -44.83 19.72 -25.16
N GLU A 385 -44.50 20.89 -25.70
CA GLU A 385 -44.21 21.05 -27.12
C GLU A 385 -42.97 20.21 -27.51
N ALA A 386 -41.89 20.25 -26.73
CA ALA A 386 -40.70 19.46 -27.00
C ALA A 386 -40.97 17.93 -26.98
N ARG A 387 -41.88 17.46 -26.12
CA ARG A 387 -42.33 16.05 -26.14
C ARG A 387 -43.01 15.64 -27.43
N THR A 388 -43.72 16.55 -28.08
CA THR A 388 -44.40 16.25 -29.39
C THR A 388 -43.39 16.01 -30.51
N PHE A 389 -42.16 16.52 -30.40
CA PHE A 389 -41.10 16.31 -31.40
C PHE A 389 -40.38 14.97 -31.24
N ILE A 390 -40.61 14.23 -30.13
CA ILE A 390 -40.03 12.91 -29.94
C ILE A 390 -40.92 11.85 -30.57
N ASN A 391 -40.34 10.97 -31.41
CA ASN A 391 -41.02 9.85 -32.01
C ASN A 391 -41.64 8.90 -30.97
N GLU A 392 -42.89 8.43 -31.20
CA GLU A 392 -43.64 7.54 -30.29
C GLU A 392 -42.90 6.26 -29.90
N ARG A 393 -42.06 5.69 -30.77
CA ARG A 393 -41.22 4.52 -30.46
C ARG A 393 -40.16 4.81 -29.41
N HIS A 394 -39.53 5.98 -29.46
CA HIS A 394 -38.55 6.42 -28.48
C HIS A 394 -39.20 6.64 -27.10
N SER A 395 -40.38 7.28 -27.08
CA SER A 395 -41.13 7.58 -25.86
C SER A 395 -41.56 6.32 -25.10
N ASN A 396 -42.00 5.27 -25.79
CA ASN A 396 -42.43 4.02 -25.15
C ASN A 396 -41.24 3.25 -24.55
N MET A 397 -40.14 3.18 -25.26
CA MET A 397 -38.93 2.51 -24.78
C MET A 397 -38.31 3.23 -23.57
N GLU A 398 -38.21 4.57 -23.63
CA GLU A 398 -37.74 5.35 -22.46
C GLU A 398 -38.61 5.14 -21.23
N ARG A 399 -39.92 5.02 -21.38
CA ARG A 399 -40.81 4.77 -20.21
C ARG A 399 -40.59 3.39 -19.61
N VAL A 400 -40.36 2.35 -20.41
CA VAL A 400 -40.01 1.01 -19.94
C VAL A 400 -38.65 1.03 -19.20
N LEU A 401 -37.67 1.74 -19.78
CA LEU A 401 -36.34 1.88 -19.16
C LEU A 401 -36.38 2.62 -17.82
N GLN A 402 -37.19 3.71 -17.72
CA GLN A 402 -37.39 4.42 -16.47
C GLN A 402 -38.02 3.54 -15.35
N ASN A 403 -39.01 2.72 -15.71
CA ASN A 403 -39.63 1.80 -14.78
C ASN A 403 -38.63 0.74 -14.29
N LEU A 404 -37.86 0.14 -15.20
CA LEU A 404 -36.80 -0.84 -14.86
C LEU A 404 -35.70 -0.23 -13.96
N GLU A 405 -35.28 1.00 -14.25
CA GLU A 405 -34.32 1.75 -13.44
C GLU A 405 -34.87 1.99 -12.02
N GLY A 406 -36.15 2.33 -11.91
CA GLY A 406 -36.83 2.50 -10.61
C GLY A 406 -36.89 1.19 -9.81
N GLU A 407 -37.33 0.09 -10.42
CA GLU A 407 -37.39 -1.22 -9.77
C GLU A 407 -36.00 -1.72 -9.35
N ARG A 408 -34.99 -1.52 -10.20
CA ARG A 408 -33.60 -1.91 -9.92
C ARG A 408 -33.03 -1.12 -8.75
N ARG A 409 -33.29 0.19 -8.70
CA ARG A 409 -32.86 1.06 -7.60
C ARG A 409 -33.46 0.60 -6.26
N GLU A 410 -34.76 0.25 -6.25
CA GLU A 410 -35.41 -0.31 -5.07
C GLU A 410 -34.80 -1.66 -4.66
N TYR A 411 -34.49 -2.51 -5.62
CA TYR A 411 -33.82 -3.80 -5.38
C TYR A 411 -32.42 -3.61 -4.76
N GLU A 412 -31.59 -2.74 -5.30
CA GLU A 412 -30.25 -2.46 -4.78
C GLU A 412 -30.31 -1.85 -3.38
N SER A 413 -31.24 -0.93 -3.13
CA SER A 413 -31.45 -0.37 -1.78
C SER A 413 -31.82 -1.44 -0.75
N ARG A 414 -32.71 -2.38 -1.11
CA ARG A 414 -33.08 -3.50 -0.26
C ARG A 414 -31.92 -4.47 -0.04
N LYS A 415 -31.11 -4.68 -1.05
CA LYS A 415 -29.89 -5.52 -0.95
C LYS A 415 -28.89 -4.94 0.06
N ASP A 416 -28.63 -3.63 0.01
CA ASP A 416 -27.75 -2.94 0.95
C ASP A 416 -28.28 -3.02 2.40
N GLU A 417 -29.59 -2.88 2.58
CA GLU A 417 -30.24 -3.05 3.89
C GLU A 417 -30.07 -4.46 4.43
N ILE A 418 -30.27 -5.46 3.58
CA ILE A 418 -30.06 -6.88 3.95
C ILE A 418 -28.59 -7.15 4.31
N GLU A 419 -27.64 -6.59 3.58
CA GLU A 419 -26.21 -6.75 3.91
C GLU A 419 -25.85 -6.10 5.24
N THR A 420 -26.41 -4.93 5.52
CA THR A 420 -26.23 -4.23 6.80
C THR A 420 -26.80 -5.06 7.96
N LEU A 421 -28.05 -5.52 7.82
CA LEU A 421 -28.69 -6.39 8.79
C LEU A 421 -27.94 -7.71 9.01
N ARG A 422 -27.36 -8.29 7.97
CA ARG A 422 -26.51 -9.49 8.10
C ARG A 422 -25.25 -9.22 8.92
N ARG A 423 -24.55 -8.09 8.67
CA ARG A 423 -23.38 -7.71 9.46
C ARG A 423 -23.73 -7.46 10.93
N GLU A 424 -24.82 -6.76 11.20
CA GLU A 424 -25.30 -6.53 12.58
C GLU A 424 -25.65 -7.84 13.27
N THR A 425 -26.33 -8.76 12.56
CA THR A 425 -26.68 -10.08 13.08
C THR A 425 -25.44 -10.91 13.40
N GLU A 426 -24.40 -10.83 12.59
CA GLU A 426 -23.15 -11.54 12.83
C GLU A 426 -22.37 -10.99 14.02
N ILE A 427 -22.34 -9.67 14.17
CA ILE A 427 -21.76 -8.99 15.34
C ILE A 427 -22.48 -9.39 16.62
N LEU A 428 -23.83 -9.30 16.63
CA LEU A 428 -24.66 -9.73 17.75
C LEU A 428 -24.48 -11.20 18.11
N ARG A 429 -24.37 -12.08 17.11
CA ARG A 429 -24.14 -13.52 17.28
C ARG A 429 -22.79 -13.79 17.95
N ASN A 430 -21.76 -13.07 17.54
CA ASN A 430 -20.42 -13.18 18.12
C ASN A 430 -20.40 -12.65 19.57
N GLN A 431 -21.09 -11.54 19.85
CA GLN A 431 -21.25 -11.00 21.19
C GLN A 431 -22.00 -11.97 22.12
N LEU A 432 -23.12 -12.53 21.66
CA LEU A 432 -23.89 -13.54 22.40
C LEU A 432 -23.05 -14.80 22.69
N LYS A 433 -22.23 -15.25 21.73
CA LYS A 433 -21.33 -16.40 21.92
C LYS A 433 -20.27 -16.11 22.98
N ALA A 434 -19.67 -14.92 22.95
CA ALA A 434 -18.68 -14.49 23.94
C ALA A 434 -19.31 -14.38 25.35
N GLU A 435 -20.52 -13.79 25.46
CA GLU A 435 -21.25 -13.65 26.72
C GLU A 435 -21.66 -15.01 27.31
N LYS A 436 -22.16 -15.92 26.46
CA LYS A 436 -22.46 -17.30 26.87
C LYS A 436 -21.24 -18.01 27.43
N THR A 437 -20.09 -17.90 26.76
CA THR A 437 -18.84 -18.49 27.25
C THR A 437 -18.38 -17.88 28.59
N ARG A 438 -18.58 -16.56 28.75
CA ARG A 438 -18.28 -15.86 30.00
C ARG A 438 -19.18 -16.33 31.15
N ILE A 439 -20.49 -16.46 30.91
CA ILE A 439 -21.47 -16.96 31.88
C ILE A 439 -21.17 -18.40 32.28
N GLU A 440 -20.85 -19.27 31.30
CA GLU A 440 -20.49 -20.69 31.59
C GLU A 440 -19.22 -20.79 32.43
N LYS A 441 -18.20 -19.95 32.14
CA LYS A 441 -16.98 -19.88 32.93
C LYS A 441 -17.24 -19.39 34.36
N SER A 442 -18.01 -18.32 34.50
CA SER A 442 -18.39 -17.77 35.82
C SER A 442 -19.22 -18.78 36.62
N ARG A 443 -20.16 -19.47 35.99
CA ARG A 443 -20.94 -20.54 36.63
C ARG A 443 -20.04 -21.66 37.14
N ASN A 444 -19.08 -22.12 36.32
CA ASN A 444 -18.16 -23.19 36.71
C ASN A 444 -17.25 -22.76 37.86
N ASP A 445 -16.79 -21.50 37.87
CA ASP A 445 -15.97 -20.94 38.96
C ASP A 445 -16.77 -20.84 40.27
N ILE A 446 -18.05 -20.41 40.20
CA ILE A 446 -18.93 -20.36 41.36
C ILE A 446 -19.19 -21.78 41.91
N LEU A 447 -19.48 -22.75 41.04
CA LEU A 447 -19.70 -24.15 41.45
C LEU A 447 -18.44 -24.75 42.05
N ARG A 448 -17.26 -24.45 41.51
CA ARG A 448 -15.98 -24.90 42.07
C ARG A 448 -15.76 -24.32 43.48
N LYS A 449 -15.91 -22.99 43.64
CA LYS A 449 -15.81 -22.35 44.97
C LYS A 449 -16.79 -22.93 45.98
N ALA A 450 -18.06 -23.07 45.58
CA ALA A 450 -19.06 -23.66 46.47
C ALA A 450 -18.72 -25.10 46.90
N ARG A 451 -18.08 -25.91 46.03
CA ARG A 451 -17.59 -27.25 46.39
C ARG A 451 -16.38 -27.16 47.34
N GLU A 452 -15.44 -26.28 47.08
CA GLU A 452 -14.27 -26.03 47.93
C GLU A 452 -14.70 -25.60 49.34
N ASP A 453 -15.65 -24.64 49.42
CA ASP A 453 -16.19 -24.14 50.70
C ASP A 453 -16.97 -25.27 51.46
N ALA A 454 -17.77 -26.09 50.76
CA ALA A 454 -18.46 -27.22 51.36
C ALA A 454 -17.49 -28.30 51.89
N ASP A 455 -16.43 -28.58 51.16
CA ASP A 455 -15.39 -29.51 51.56
C ASP A 455 -14.59 -28.99 52.78
N GLU A 456 -14.35 -27.67 52.85
CA GLU A 456 -13.70 -27.05 54.01
C GLU A 456 -14.59 -27.08 55.26
N LEU A 457 -15.88 -26.73 55.12
CA LEU A 457 -16.86 -26.86 56.18
C LEU A 457 -16.96 -28.31 56.69
N TYR A 458 -17.00 -29.28 55.78
CA TYR A 458 -17.02 -30.68 56.16
C TYR A 458 -15.76 -31.11 56.91
N ARG A 459 -14.59 -30.68 56.45
CA ARG A 459 -13.30 -30.99 57.17
C ARG A 459 -13.25 -30.37 58.54
N ASN A 460 -13.74 -29.14 58.69
CA ASN A 460 -13.80 -28.43 59.96
C ASN A 460 -14.79 -29.12 60.95
N ALA A 461 -16.00 -29.41 60.48
CA ALA A 461 -17.00 -30.13 61.26
C ALA A 461 -16.51 -31.54 61.70
N ARG A 462 -15.76 -32.26 60.82
CA ARG A 462 -15.16 -33.54 61.12
C ARG A 462 -14.04 -33.42 62.17
N ARG A 463 -13.20 -32.33 62.10
CA ARG A 463 -12.14 -32.07 63.11
C ARG A 463 -12.75 -31.74 64.48
N GLU A 464 -13.77 -30.89 64.52
CA GLU A 464 -14.50 -30.56 65.72
C GLU A 464 -15.15 -31.77 66.38
N SER A 465 -15.88 -32.57 65.56
CA SER A 465 -16.48 -33.81 66.05
C SER A 465 -15.41 -34.80 66.58
N GLN A 466 -14.26 -34.90 65.94
CA GLN A 466 -13.16 -35.74 66.44
C GLN A 466 -12.53 -35.14 67.72
N GLY A 467 -12.44 -33.81 67.82
CA GLY A 467 -11.98 -33.11 69.03
C GLY A 467 -12.92 -33.42 70.25
N ILE A 468 -14.23 -33.21 70.05
CA ILE A 468 -15.25 -33.51 71.07
C ILE A 468 -15.25 -34.98 71.49
N LEU A 469 -15.11 -35.92 70.54
CA LEU A 469 -14.98 -37.33 70.85
C LEU A 469 -13.71 -37.67 71.61
N LYS A 470 -12.62 -36.94 71.35
CA LYS A 470 -11.34 -37.12 72.06
C LYS A 470 -11.41 -36.56 73.50
N GLU A 471 -12.08 -35.43 73.70
CA GLU A 471 -12.33 -34.83 75.01
C GLU A 471 -13.28 -35.68 75.85
N LEU A 472 -14.40 -36.18 75.27
CA LEU A 472 -15.30 -37.12 75.92
C LEU A 472 -14.61 -38.43 76.35
N ARG A 473 -13.66 -38.95 75.53
CA ARG A 473 -12.83 -40.09 75.88
C ARG A 473 -11.81 -39.79 77.02
N ALA A 474 -11.34 -38.58 77.13
CA ALA A 474 -10.41 -38.14 78.16
C ALA A 474 -11.11 -37.94 79.51
N GLN A 475 -12.39 -37.59 79.55
CA GLN A 475 -13.20 -37.40 80.76
C GLN A 475 -13.84 -38.71 81.31
N GLN A 476 -13.90 -39.80 80.52
CA GLN A 476 -14.43 -41.10 80.90
C GLN A 476 -13.33 -42.10 81.28
N ASN A 477 -12.61 -41.79 82.35
CA ASN A 477 -12.03 -42.84 83.20
C ASN A 477 -13.12 -43.26 84.16
N LEU A 478 -13.71 -44.42 83.95
CA LEU A 478 -14.60 -45.26 84.74
C LEU A 478 -16.05 -45.41 84.16
N VAL A 479 -16.28 -46.67 83.74
CA VAL A 479 -17.56 -47.34 83.49
C VAL A 479 -18.18 -47.17 82.08
N GLU A 480 -18.31 -48.34 81.40
CA GLU A 480 -19.02 -48.62 80.14
C GLU A 480 -18.41 -48.20 78.79
N SER A 481 -17.27 -48.81 78.47
CA SER A 481 -16.59 -48.69 77.19
C SER A 481 -17.36 -49.19 75.95
N ALA A 482 -18.27 -50.15 76.07
CA ALA A 482 -18.95 -50.78 74.93
C ALA A 482 -20.11 -49.98 74.32
N LYS A 483 -20.82 -49.16 75.10
CA LYS A 483 -21.93 -48.35 74.60
C LYS A 483 -21.46 -47.09 73.86
N VAL A 484 -20.39 -46.48 74.31
CA VAL A 484 -19.83 -45.27 73.71
C VAL A 484 -19.12 -45.61 72.40
N GLU A 485 -18.52 -46.76 72.28
CA GLU A 485 -17.88 -47.23 71.03
C GLU A 485 -18.95 -47.54 69.94
N ARG A 486 -20.08 -48.12 70.30
CA ARG A 486 -21.20 -48.33 69.34
C ARG A 486 -21.85 -47.02 68.90
N LEU A 487 -22.01 -46.04 69.74
CA LEU A 487 -22.52 -44.71 69.39
C LEU A 487 -21.56 -43.92 68.53
N ALA A 488 -20.24 -44.02 68.79
CA ALA A 488 -19.22 -43.40 67.96
C ALA A 488 -19.13 -44.06 66.57
N GLU A 489 -19.32 -45.39 66.49
CA GLU A 489 -19.33 -46.12 65.23
C GLU A 489 -20.60 -45.82 64.43
N MET A 490 -21.77 -45.72 65.08
CA MET A 490 -23.03 -45.29 64.46
C MET A 490 -22.97 -43.84 63.94
N SER A 491 -22.38 -42.94 64.68
CA SER A 491 -22.13 -41.52 64.26
C SER A 491 -21.17 -41.43 63.09
N ARG A 492 -20.08 -42.25 63.08
CA ARG A 492 -19.20 -42.37 61.92
C ARG A 492 -19.89 -42.91 60.68
N LYS A 493 -20.74 -43.97 60.85
CA LYS A 493 -21.53 -44.54 59.74
C LYS A 493 -22.62 -43.60 59.25
N ALA A 494 -23.25 -42.84 60.13
CA ALA A 494 -24.24 -41.83 59.74
C ALA A 494 -23.62 -40.66 58.98
N LEU A 495 -22.48 -40.15 59.42
CA LEU A 495 -21.71 -39.07 58.73
C LEU A 495 -21.13 -39.57 57.40
N SER A 496 -20.75 -40.85 57.26
CA SER A 496 -20.22 -41.37 56.00
C SER A 496 -21.35 -41.74 55.02
N LYS A 497 -22.58 -42.02 55.49
CA LYS A 497 -23.69 -42.40 54.65
C LYS A 497 -24.49 -41.24 54.08
N ASN A 498 -24.44 -40.06 54.74
CA ASN A 498 -25.20 -38.90 54.29
C ASN A 498 -24.42 -37.91 53.40
N PHE A 499 -23.10 -38.13 53.17
CA PHE A 499 -22.27 -37.25 52.35
C PHE A 499 -21.40 -37.99 51.33
N SER A 500 -21.90 -39.03 50.69
CA SER A 500 -21.44 -39.35 49.36
C SER A 500 -22.28 -38.50 48.37
N ILE A 501 -21.88 -37.29 48.14
CA ILE A 501 -22.24 -36.59 46.92
C ILE A 501 -21.46 -37.33 45.82
N SER A 502 -21.95 -38.50 45.47
CA SER A 502 -21.59 -39.18 44.24
C SER A 502 -21.99 -38.24 43.12
N GLY A 503 -21.01 -37.83 42.35
CA GLY A 503 -21.26 -37.16 41.09
C GLY A 503 -22.28 -37.99 40.33
N ARG A 504 -23.53 -37.50 40.24
CA ARG A 504 -24.43 -37.93 39.18
C ARG A 504 -23.76 -37.45 37.89
N THR A 505 -23.10 -38.37 37.23
CA THR A 505 -22.91 -38.30 35.80
C THR A 505 -24.31 -38.13 35.20
N GLU A 506 -24.58 -36.97 34.64
CA GLU A 506 -25.78 -36.75 33.84
C GLU A 506 -25.77 -37.83 32.74
N PRO A 507 -26.88 -38.53 32.49
CA PRO A 507 -26.94 -39.43 31.36
C PRO A 507 -26.73 -38.59 30.09
N GLU A 508 -25.74 -38.96 29.30
CA GLU A 508 -25.59 -38.51 27.91
C GLU A 508 -26.83 -38.95 27.12
N GLY A 509 -27.86 -38.12 27.16
CA GLY A 509 -29.00 -38.25 26.27
C GLY A 509 -28.59 -37.79 24.88
N GLN A 510 -28.66 -38.66 23.90
CA GLN A 510 -28.56 -38.33 22.49
C GLN A 510 -29.52 -37.18 22.18
N GLY A 511 -28.98 -36.05 21.70
CA GLY A 511 -29.80 -34.92 21.28
C GLY A 511 -30.76 -35.37 20.16
N LEU A 512 -32.01 -34.96 20.25
CA LEU A 512 -33.00 -35.16 19.18
C LEU A 512 -32.45 -34.47 17.89
N THR A 513 -32.20 -35.27 16.86
CA THR A 513 -32.03 -34.79 15.50
C THR A 513 -33.41 -34.51 14.89
N SER A 514 -33.49 -33.57 13.96
CA SER A 514 -34.73 -33.03 13.38
C SER A 514 -35.69 -34.11 12.75
N GLY A 515 -35.26 -35.35 12.67
CA GLY A 515 -36.08 -36.48 12.18
C GLY A 515 -36.90 -37.24 13.23
N ASN A 516 -36.68 -37.02 14.54
CA ASN A 516 -37.30 -37.80 15.62
C ASN A 516 -38.31 -37.02 16.48
N ALA A 517 -38.59 -35.78 16.15
CA ALA A 517 -39.61 -34.99 16.85
C ALA A 517 -40.98 -35.19 16.19
N ALA A 518 -41.93 -35.77 16.91
CA ALA A 518 -43.32 -35.89 16.47
C ALA A 518 -44.23 -35.07 17.38
N VAL A 519 -45.21 -34.39 16.78
CA VAL A 519 -46.21 -33.58 17.50
C VAL A 519 -46.96 -34.45 18.52
N GLY A 520 -46.98 -34.02 19.79
CA GLY A 520 -47.66 -34.71 20.89
C GLY A 520 -46.78 -35.60 21.78
N LYS A 521 -45.47 -35.71 21.51
CA LYS A 521 -44.52 -36.35 22.43
C LYS A 521 -43.98 -35.37 23.48
N VAL A 522 -43.91 -35.82 24.72
CA VAL A 522 -43.30 -35.08 25.82
C VAL A 522 -41.77 -35.08 25.63
N VAL A 523 -41.16 -33.92 25.58
CA VAL A 523 -39.70 -33.75 25.47
C VAL A 523 -39.17 -32.95 26.65
N PHE A 524 -38.01 -33.35 27.17
CA PHE A 524 -37.33 -32.59 28.21
C PHE A 524 -36.42 -31.51 27.59
N VAL A 525 -36.72 -30.25 27.84
CA VAL A 525 -35.96 -29.14 27.33
C VAL A 525 -34.78 -28.84 28.29
N LYS A 526 -33.59 -29.30 27.95
CA LYS A 526 -32.37 -29.16 28.78
C LYS A 526 -32.07 -27.72 29.23
N THR A 527 -32.33 -26.77 28.38
CA THR A 527 -32.08 -25.34 28.66
C THR A 527 -33.07 -24.72 29.64
N LEU A 528 -34.24 -25.28 29.77
CA LEU A 528 -35.30 -24.79 30.67
C LEU A 528 -35.47 -25.70 31.89
N GLY A 529 -34.89 -26.88 31.92
CA GLY A 529 -35.04 -27.86 32.99
C GLY A 529 -36.48 -28.37 33.17
N GLN A 530 -37.32 -28.29 32.13
CA GLN A 530 -38.76 -28.61 32.20
C GLN A 530 -39.15 -29.52 31.03
N GLU A 531 -40.17 -30.35 31.31
CA GLU A 531 -40.85 -31.15 30.29
C GLU A 531 -41.90 -30.31 29.57
N GLY A 532 -41.93 -30.40 28.24
CA GLY A 532 -42.93 -29.77 27.38
C GLY A 532 -43.44 -30.73 26.30
N LYS A 533 -44.67 -30.49 25.80
CA LYS A 533 -45.32 -31.24 24.72
C LYS A 533 -45.13 -30.50 23.37
#